data_cfca18d0caeffd44356cdd7f18ae01dd
#
_entry.id   cfca18d0caeffd44356cdd7f18ae01dd
#
_cell.length_a   1.000
_cell.length_b   1.000
_cell.length_c   1.000
_cell.angle_alpha   90.00
_cell.angle_beta   90.00
_cell.angle_gamma   90.00
#
_symmetry.space_group_name_H-M   'P 1'
#
loop_
_entity.id
_entity.type
_entity.pdbx_description
1 polymer ?
#
loop_
_entity_poly.entity_id
_entity_poly.type
_entity_poly.pdbx_seq_one_letter_code
_entity_poly.pdbx_strand_id
1 'polypeptide(L)'
;MQTFEVKAYDATNYIESACTCCWCPCCGWTTKTLTLDTEEAVLKIDNNCMHSEQKRPYAQLGQVESVNTCICCYGVKTDLTRVEGGDATLSRGFGCDQSWATEVTNELQARKVGRGNIAQIKAQEVLAQRVDHLHTKLDLILAHLKLEVPAPPAVGQAVMERDEAGPSAGPKA
;
A
#
# COMPACT_ATOMS: atom_id res chain seq x y z
N MET A 1 2.70 -0.19 -19.51
CA MET A 1 1.86 -0.58 -18.37
C MET A 1 2.23 -2.00 -17.99
N GLN A 2 2.68 -2.24 -16.76
CA GLN A 2 2.89 -3.61 -16.30
C GLN A 2 1.51 -4.24 -16.04
N THR A 3 1.23 -5.33 -16.74
CA THR A 3 0.06 -6.16 -16.50
C THR A 3 0.43 -7.19 -15.45
N PHE A 4 -0.20 -7.12 -14.27
CA PHE A 4 -0.02 -8.12 -13.23
C PHE A 4 -1.03 -9.25 -13.44
N GLU A 5 -0.54 -10.48 -13.40
CA GLU A 5 -1.41 -11.65 -13.42
C GLU A 5 -2.04 -11.89 -12.05
N VAL A 6 -3.23 -12.51 -12.04
CA VAL A 6 -3.90 -12.92 -10.81
C VAL A 6 -3.12 -14.08 -10.19
N LYS A 7 -2.70 -13.92 -8.94
CA LYS A 7 -2.00 -14.96 -8.17
C LYS A 7 -2.76 -15.25 -6.88
N ALA A 8 -2.88 -16.51 -6.53
CA ALA A 8 -3.49 -16.94 -5.28
C ALA A 8 -2.44 -17.66 -4.42
N TYR A 9 -2.34 -17.25 -3.17
CA TYR A 9 -1.44 -17.82 -2.18
C TYR A 9 -2.24 -18.43 -1.03
N ASP A 10 -1.89 -19.65 -0.65
CA ASP A 10 -2.39 -20.24 0.59
C ASP A 10 -1.66 -19.60 1.77
N ALA A 11 -2.43 -18.94 2.63
CA ALA A 11 -1.96 -18.28 3.85
C ALA A 11 -2.53 -18.96 5.12
N THR A 12 -2.91 -20.22 5.01
CA THR A 12 -3.46 -21.01 6.12
C THR A 12 -2.36 -21.36 7.12
N ASN A 13 -2.52 -20.89 8.35
CA ASN A 13 -1.64 -21.27 9.46
C ASN A 13 -2.26 -22.47 10.19
N TYR A 14 -1.55 -23.60 10.21
CA TYR A 14 -2.05 -24.84 10.79
C TYR A 14 -2.15 -24.79 12.32
N ILE A 15 -1.25 -24.06 12.99
CA ILE A 15 -1.30 -23.90 14.45
C ILE A 15 -2.55 -23.08 14.83
N GLU A 16 -2.77 -21.96 14.13
CA GLU A 16 -3.93 -21.11 14.37
C GLU A 16 -5.24 -21.86 14.08
N SER A 17 -5.29 -22.60 12.95
CA SER A 17 -6.44 -23.41 12.58
C SER A 17 -6.71 -24.53 13.59
N ALA A 18 -5.68 -25.20 14.08
CA ALA A 18 -5.81 -26.23 15.11
C ALA A 18 -6.31 -25.65 16.45
N CYS A 19 -5.78 -24.51 16.87
CA CYS A 19 -6.24 -23.82 18.08
C CYS A 19 -7.71 -23.43 17.97
N THR A 20 -8.14 -22.87 16.83
CA THR A 20 -9.54 -22.49 16.59
C THR A 20 -10.46 -23.73 16.65
N CYS A 21 -10.04 -24.83 16.04
CA CYS A 21 -10.80 -26.09 16.05
C CYS A 21 -10.90 -26.70 17.46
N CYS A 22 -9.85 -26.62 18.28
CA CYS A 22 -9.87 -27.12 19.67
C CYS A 22 -10.81 -26.32 20.59
N TRP A 23 -10.88 -25.00 20.42
CA TRP A 23 -11.73 -24.14 21.25
C TRP A 23 -13.19 -24.15 20.82
N CYS A 24 -13.44 -24.30 19.53
CA CYS A 24 -14.79 -24.34 18.96
C CYS A 24 -14.87 -25.41 17.87
N PRO A 25 -15.11 -26.70 18.24
CA PRO A 25 -15.14 -27.79 17.26
C PRO A 25 -16.19 -27.63 16.17
N CYS A 26 -17.23 -26.82 16.41
CA CYS A 26 -18.24 -26.50 15.40
C CYS A 26 -17.71 -25.57 14.29
N CYS A 27 -16.64 -24.77 14.55
CA CYS A 27 -16.08 -23.84 13.59
C CYS A 27 -15.22 -24.54 12.53
N GLY A 28 -14.75 -25.76 12.80
CA GLY A 28 -13.93 -26.53 11.87
C GLY A 28 -12.56 -25.89 11.60
N TRP A 29 -11.96 -26.32 10.51
CA TRP A 29 -10.62 -25.85 10.09
C TRP A 29 -10.72 -24.48 9.42
N THR A 30 -9.92 -23.52 9.86
CA THR A 30 -9.87 -22.19 9.26
C THR A 30 -8.87 -22.17 8.12
N THR A 31 -9.31 -21.80 6.93
CA THR A 31 -8.48 -21.62 5.75
C THR A 31 -8.35 -20.14 5.43
N LYS A 32 -7.15 -19.70 5.08
CA LYS A 32 -6.87 -18.31 4.65
C LYS A 32 -6.27 -18.35 3.26
N THR A 33 -6.86 -17.61 2.35
CA THR A 33 -6.35 -17.48 0.97
C THR A 33 -6.13 -16.01 0.65
N LEU A 34 -4.91 -15.67 0.25
CA LEU A 34 -4.56 -14.36 -0.24
C LEU A 34 -4.56 -14.39 -1.76
N THR A 35 -5.49 -13.68 -2.39
CA THR A 35 -5.57 -13.52 -3.84
C THR A 35 -5.09 -12.12 -4.21
N LEU A 36 -4.09 -12.06 -5.07
CA LEU A 36 -3.58 -10.82 -5.63
C LEU A 36 -4.19 -10.63 -7.02
N ASP A 37 -5.23 -9.80 -7.08
CA ASP A 37 -5.87 -9.42 -8.33
C ASP A 37 -5.09 -8.29 -9.02
N THR A 38 -5.53 -7.88 -10.20
CA THR A 38 -4.90 -6.82 -10.99
C THR A 38 -4.93 -5.45 -10.31
N GLU A 39 -5.97 -5.14 -9.55
CA GLU A 39 -6.21 -3.82 -8.95
C GLU A 39 -6.19 -3.84 -7.42
N GLU A 40 -6.46 -4.99 -6.80
CA GLU A 40 -6.65 -5.11 -5.36
C GLU A 40 -6.06 -6.41 -4.80
N ALA A 41 -5.75 -6.38 -3.51
CA ALA A 41 -5.44 -7.58 -2.73
C ALA A 41 -6.68 -8.02 -1.98
N VAL A 42 -7.00 -9.31 -2.05
CA VAL A 42 -8.17 -9.93 -1.44
C VAL A 42 -7.74 -11.01 -0.48
N LEU A 43 -8.06 -10.85 0.80
CA LEU A 43 -7.87 -11.87 1.82
C LEU A 43 -9.20 -12.52 2.13
N LYS A 44 -9.30 -13.82 1.89
CA LYS A 44 -10.45 -14.66 2.25
C LYS A 44 -10.11 -15.51 3.46
N ILE A 45 -10.98 -15.52 4.43
CA ILE A 45 -10.90 -16.35 5.63
C ILE A 45 -12.18 -17.14 5.70
N ASP A 46 -12.05 -18.45 5.57
CA ASP A 46 -13.16 -19.38 5.53
C ASP A 46 -13.07 -20.42 6.64
N ASN A 47 -14.12 -20.56 7.41
CA ASN A 47 -14.37 -21.71 8.29
C ASN A 47 -15.86 -22.04 8.29
N ASN A 48 -16.27 -23.12 8.95
CA ASN A 48 -17.68 -23.57 8.94
C ASN A 48 -18.67 -22.55 9.55
N CYS A 49 -18.17 -21.61 10.37
CA CYS A 49 -19.01 -20.65 11.09
C CYS A 49 -18.86 -19.22 10.56
N MET A 50 -17.78 -18.92 9.86
CA MET A 50 -17.45 -17.56 9.44
C MET A 50 -16.81 -17.54 8.05
N HIS A 51 -17.38 -16.71 7.20
CA HIS A 51 -16.79 -16.35 5.91
C HIS A 51 -16.50 -14.86 5.92
N SER A 52 -15.24 -14.50 5.78
CA SER A 52 -14.81 -13.12 5.74
C SER A 52 -13.97 -12.86 4.51
N GLU A 53 -14.28 -11.80 3.79
CA GLU A 53 -13.53 -11.35 2.64
C GLU A 53 -13.13 -9.89 2.83
N GLN A 54 -11.84 -9.63 2.84
CA GLN A 54 -11.29 -8.28 2.96
C GLN A 54 -10.59 -7.91 1.66
N LYS A 55 -11.01 -6.80 1.05
CA LYS A 55 -10.46 -6.26 -0.19
C LYS A 55 -9.80 -4.93 0.08
N ARG A 56 -8.61 -4.75 -0.46
CA ARG A 56 -7.91 -3.46 -0.42
C ARG A 56 -7.21 -3.16 -1.73
N PRO A 57 -7.48 -2.00 -2.34
CA PRO A 57 -6.72 -1.52 -3.47
C PRO A 57 -5.24 -1.35 -3.10
N TYR A 58 -4.32 -1.67 -3.99
CA TYR A 58 -2.87 -1.56 -3.73
C TYR A 58 -2.44 -0.14 -3.36
N ALA A 59 -3.11 0.88 -3.89
CA ALA A 59 -2.85 2.29 -3.55
C ALA A 59 -3.15 2.64 -2.08
N GLN A 60 -4.04 1.88 -1.43
CA GLN A 60 -4.43 2.06 -0.03
C GLN A 60 -3.76 1.05 0.91
N LEU A 61 -2.96 0.14 0.35
CA LEU A 61 -2.24 -0.83 1.14
C LEU A 61 -1.14 -0.11 1.93
N GLY A 62 -1.17 -0.23 3.25
CA GLY A 62 -0.18 0.35 4.15
C GLY A 62 1.19 -0.32 4.02
N GLN A 63 1.93 -0.36 5.10
CA GLN A 63 3.24 -0.98 5.11
C GLN A 63 3.12 -2.50 4.93
N VAL A 64 3.94 -3.06 4.03
CA VAL A 64 4.04 -4.50 3.78
C VAL A 64 5.44 -4.94 4.17
N GLU A 65 5.53 -5.81 5.16
CA GLU A 65 6.80 -6.28 5.70
C GLU A 65 6.81 -7.79 5.87
N SER A 66 7.95 -8.41 5.58
CA SER A 66 8.21 -9.76 6.07
C SER A 66 8.70 -9.66 7.51
N VAL A 67 8.06 -10.39 8.41
CA VAL A 67 8.35 -10.38 9.84
C VAL A 67 8.87 -11.74 10.26
N ASN A 68 9.93 -11.74 11.05
CA ASN A 68 10.42 -12.93 11.74
C ASN A 68 10.05 -12.80 13.23
N THR A 69 9.10 -13.60 13.68
CA THR A 69 8.56 -13.51 15.04
C THR A 69 9.32 -14.42 16.03
N CYS A 70 9.95 -15.48 15.52
CA CYS A 70 10.82 -16.39 16.29
C CYS A 70 11.88 -16.98 15.36
N ILE A 71 12.80 -17.79 15.87
CA ILE A 71 13.95 -18.32 15.11
C ILE A 71 13.55 -18.95 13.77
N CYS A 72 12.36 -19.54 13.67
CA CYS A 72 11.85 -20.20 12.46
C CYS A 72 10.47 -19.70 12.01
N CYS A 73 9.89 -18.67 12.66
CA CYS A 73 8.54 -18.21 12.34
C CYS A 73 8.58 -16.99 11.45
N TYR A 74 8.23 -17.17 10.18
CA TYR A 74 8.17 -16.12 9.17
C TYR A 74 6.72 -15.81 8.81
N GLY A 75 6.43 -14.55 8.62
CA GLY A 75 5.11 -14.10 8.21
C GLY A 75 5.16 -12.78 7.45
N VAL A 76 4.03 -12.40 6.88
CA VAL A 76 3.83 -11.14 6.16
C VAL A 76 2.87 -10.28 6.98
N LYS A 77 3.34 -9.12 7.39
CA LYS A 77 2.53 -8.11 8.08
C LYS A 77 1.97 -7.14 7.05
N THR A 78 0.66 -7.02 7.01
CA THR A 78 -0.04 -6.12 6.10
C THR A 78 -1.29 -5.55 6.77
N ASP A 79 -1.79 -4.43 6.26
CA ASP A 79 -3.06 -3.85 6.72
C ASP A 79 -4.30 -4.71 6.37
N LEU A 80 -4.14 -5.72 5.49
CA LEU A 80 -5.19 -6.70 5.21
C LEU A 80 -5.51 -7.59 6.42
N THR A 81 -4.55 -7.70 7.34
CA THR A 81 -4.68 -8.57 8.51
C THR A 81 -5.11 -7.81 9.76
N ARG A 82 -5.42 -6.52 9.63
CA ARG A 82 -5.82 -5.68 10.76
C ARG A 82 -7.24 -6.03 11.18
N VAL A 83 -7.35 -7.02 12.03
CA VAL A 83 -8.56 -7.27 12.83
C VAL A 83 -8.55 -6.27 13.98
N GLU A 84 -9.68 -5.69 14.34
CA GLU A 84 -9.80 -4.80 15.50
C GLU A 84 -9.15 -5.44 16.73
N GLY A 85 -7.99 -4.89 17.13
CA GLY A 85 -7.29 -5.27 18.35
C GLY A 85 -5.97 -6.03 18.23
N GLY A 86 -5.47 -6.37 17.03
CA GLY A 86 -4.20 -7.07 16.91
C GLY A 86 -3.49 -6.92 15.56
N ASP A 87 -2.16 -6.86 15.60
CA ASP A 87 -1.30 -7.01 14.44
C ASP A 87 -1.28 -8.49 14.03
N ALA A 88 -2.20 -8.91 13.18
CA ALA A 88 -2.16 -10.27 12.65
C ALA A 88 -1.16 -10.37 11.50
N THR A 89 -0.28 -11.35 11.56
CA THR A 89 0.64 -11.70 10.48
C THR A 89 0.06 -12.86 9.67
N LEU A 90 0.13 -12.76 8.35
CA LEU A 90 -0.14 -13.90 7.47
C LEU A 90 1.07 -14.83 7.47
N SER A 91 0.85 -16.09 7.68
CA SER A 91 1.86 -17.14 7.58
C SER A 91 1.27 -18.39 6.99
N ARG A 92 2.10 -19.22 6.36
CA ARG A 92 1.69 -20.47 5.72
C ARG A 92 2.12 -21.67 6.55
N GLY A 93 1.28 -22.70 6.61
CA GLY A 93 1.61 -23.96 7.24
C GLY A 93 1.87 -23.81 8.74
N PHE A 94 3.05 -24.20 9.19
CA PHE A 94 3.51 -24.02 10.58
C PHE A 94 4.21 -22.66 10.82
N GLY A 95 4.18 -21.76 9.83
CA GLY A 95 4.83 -20.45 9.93
C GLY A 95 6.34 -20.46 9.65
N CYS A 96 6.92 -21.58 9.19
CA CYS A 96 8.37 -21.70 9.00
C CYS A 96 8.81 -21.51 7.53
N ASP A 97 7.93 -21.05 6.65
CA ASP A 97 8.22 -20.89 5.22
C ASP A 97 8.70 -19.45 4.90
N GLN A 98 10.02 -19.26 5.01
CA GLN A 98 10.66 -17.98 4.70
C GLN A 98 10.53 -17.63 3.20
N SER A 99 10.61 -18.60 2.32
CA SER A 99 10.56 -18.38 0.87
C SER A 99 9.19 -17.82 0.47
N TRP A 100 8.13 -18.40 1.00
CA TRP A 100 6.77 -17.93 0.81
C TRP A 100 6.57 -16.49 1.32
N ALA A 101 7.02 -16.19 2.55
CA ALA A 101 6.90 -14.86 3.13
C ALA A 101 7.63 -13.80 2.30
N THR A 102 8.83 -14.12 1.81
CA THR A 102 9.62 -13.23 0.96
C THR A 102 8.95 -13.02 -0.40
N GLU A 103 8.48 -14.08 -1.03
CA GLU A 103 7.80 -14.02 -2.33
C GLU A 103 6.54 -13.15 -2.26
N VAL A 104 5.67 -13.41 -1.28
CA VAL A 104 4.42 -12.66 -1.09
C VAL A 104 4.71 -11.19 -0.78
N THR A 105 5.70 -10.89 0.06
CA THR A 105 6.10 -9.52 0.38
C THR A 105 6.58 -8.78 -0.86
N ASN A 106 7.48 -9.39 -1.64
CA ASN A 106 8.01 -8.78 -2.86
C ASN A 106 6.92 -8.54 -3.90
N GLU A 107 6.02 -9.49 -4.10
CA GLU A 107 4.91 -9.36 -5.04
C GLU A 107 3.94 -8.25 -4.61
N LEU A 108 3.58 -8.18 -3.33
CA LEU A 108 2.72 -7.11 -2.79
C LEU A 108 3.38 -5.73 -2.93
N GLN A 109 4.68 -5.62 -2.63
CA GLN A 109 5.43 -4.38 -2.80
C GLN A 109 5.54 -3.96 -4.27
N ALA A 110 5.81 -4.89 -5.17
CA ALA A 110 5.88 -4.61 -6.61
C ALA A 110 4.54 -4.08 -7.14
N ARG A 111 3.43 -4.69 -6.75
CA ARG A 111 2.08 -4.25 -7.13
C ARG A 111 1.72 -2.91 -6.50
N LYS A 112 2.07 -2.70 -5.23
CA LYS A 112 1.86 -1.43 -4.54
C LYS A 112 2.59 -0.28 -5.24
N VAL A 113 3.86 -0.45 -5.59
CA VAL A 113 4.64 0.56 -6.31
C VAL A 113 4.04 0.80 -7.71
N GLY A 114 3.76 -0.27 -8.45
CA GLY A 114 3.21 -0.16 -9.80
C GLY A 114 1.84 0.50 -9.87
N ARG A 115 0.95 0.21 -8.92
CA ARG A 115 -0.43 0.75 -8.89
C ARG A 115 -0.56 2.03 -8.07
N GLY A 116 0.24 2.18 -7.01
CA GLY A 116 0.27 3.38 -6.19
C GLY A 116 0.68 4.61 -7.01
N ASN A 117 1.72 4.48 -7.81
CA ASN A 117 2.17 5.55 -8.71
C ASN A 117 1.09 5.96 -9.73
N ILE A 118 0.37 4.99 -10.31
CA ILE A 118 -0.73 5.27 -11.25
C ILE A 118 -1.88 6.02 -10.56
N ALA A 119 -2.23 5.64 -9.34
CA ALA A 119 -3.27 6.31 -8.57
C ALA A 119 -2.87 7.76 -8.22
N GLN A 120 -1.61 7.99 -7.86
CA GLN A 120 -1.08 9.33 -7.61
C GLN A 120 -1.09 10.20 -8.88
N ILE A 121 -0.66 9.66 -10.02
CA ILE A 121 -0.69 10.36 -11.31
C ILE A 121 -2.12 10.76 -11.66
N LYS A 122 -3.08 9.83 -11.58
CA LYS A 122 -4.49 10.13 -11.84
C LYS A 122 -5.05 11.19 -10.88
N ALA A 123 -4.70 11.13 -9.59
CA ALA A 123 -5.12 12.13 -8.61
C ALA A 123 -4.53 13.51 -8.93
N GLN A 124 -3.28 13.58 -9.35
CA GLN A 124 -2.63 14.82 -9.80
C GLN A 124 -3.27 15.38 -11.07
N GLU A 125 -3.61 14.53 -12.05
CA GLU A 125 -4.32 14.95 -13.27
C GLU A 125 -5.70 15.54 -12.94
N VAL A 126 -6.47 14.91 -12.05
CA VAL A 126 -7.77 15.41 -11.61
C VAL A 126 -7.63 16.75 -10.87
N LEU A 127 -6.59 16.88 -10.03
CA LEU A 127 -6.31 18.15 -9.34
C LEU A 127 -5.93 19.24 -10.33
N ALA A 128 -5.05 18.95 -11.30
CA ALA A 128 -4.66 19.88 -12.35
C ALA A 128 -5.89 20.39 -13.12
N GLN A 129 -6.77 19.48 -13.56
CA GLN A 129 -8.01 19.85 -14.26
C GLN A 129 -8.92 20.74 -13.41
N ARG A 130 -9.03 20.48 -12.09
CA ARG A 130 -9.81 21.34 -11.18
C ARG A 130 -9.18 22.71 -11.03
N VAL A 131 -7.87 22.81 -10.93
CA VAL A 131 -7.14 24.07 -10.84
C VAL A 131 -7.35 24.88 -12.12
N ASP A 132 -7.22 24.28 -13.30
CA ASP A 132 -7.46 24.94 -14.58
C ASP A 132 -8.90 25.45 -14.70
N HIS A 133 -9.86 24.65 -14.25
CA HIS A 133 -11.27 25.08 -14.23
C HIS A 133 -11.51 26.25 -13.27
N LEU A 134 -10.85 26.27 -12.11
CA LEU A 134 -10.92 27.38 -11.18
C LEU A 134 -10.25 28.64 -11.76
N HIS A 135 -9.10 28.52 -12.42
CA HIS A 135 -8.45 29.62 -13.12
C HIS A 135 -9.37 30.22 -14.18
N THR A 136 -9.98 29.40 -15.01
CA THR A 136 -10.93 29.84 -16.04
C THR A 136 -12.09 30.62 -15.44
N LYS A 137 -12.67 30.15 -14.31
CA LYS A 137 -13.75 30.87 -13.62
C LYS A 137 -13.25 32.18 -13.02
N LEU A 138 -12.04 32.19 -12.48
CA LEU A 138 -11.45 33.38 -11.88
C LEU A 138 -11.18 34.43 -12.94
N ASP A 139 -10.67 34.05 -14.11
CA ASP A 139 -10.48 34.93 -15.25
C ASP A 139 -11.77 35.55 -15.76
N LEU A 140 -12.86 34.76 -15.79
CA LEU A 140 -14.19 35.29 -16.14
C LEU A 140 -14.69 36.31 -15.13
N ILE A 141 -14.49 36.09 -13.82
CA ILE A 141 -14.89 37.02 -12.76
C ILE A 141 -14.06 38.30 -12.86
N LEU A 142 -12.74 38.19 -13.06
CA LEU A 142 -11.85 39.34 -13.21
C LEU A 142 -12.20 40.18 -14.43
N ALA A 143 -12.48 39.52 -15.55
CA ALA A 143 -12.95 40.18 -16.78
C ALA A 143 -14.27 40.92 -16.55
N HIS A 144 -15.19 40.30 -15.78
CA HIS A 144 -16.49 40.94 -15.46
C HIS A 144 -16.31 42.13 -14.54
N LEU A 145 -15.39 42.06 -13.59
CA LEU A 145 -15.09 43.14 -12.63
C LEU A 145 -14.15 44.22 -13.24
N LYS A 146 -13.67 44.04 -14.45
CA LYS A 146 -12.66 44.91 -15.13
C LYS A 146 -11.42 45.18 -14.27
N LEU A 147 -11.01 44.18 -13.48
CA LEU A 147 -9.80 44.23 -12.68
C LEU A 147 -8.66 43.64 -13.50
N GLU A 148 -7.55 44.40 -13.64
CA GLU A 148 -6.31 43.87 -14.22
C GLU A 148 -5.62 42.97 -13.20
N VAL A 149 -5.30 41.76 -13.62
CA VAL A 149 -4.50 40.80 -12.81
C VAL A 149 -3.06 41.26 -12.83
N PRO A 150 -2.40 41.55 -11.70
CA PRO A 150 -0.96 41.77 -11.69
C PRO A 150 -0.26 40.50 -12.19
N ALA A 151 0.71 40.65 -13.10
CA ALA A 151 1.46 39.55 -13.63
C ALA A 151 2.01 38.65 -12.51
N PRO A 152 1.89 37.33 -12.60
CA PRO A 152 2.41 36.45 -11.55
C PRO A 152 3.92 36.68 -11.41
N PRO A 153 4.45 36.75 -10.17
CA PRO A 153 5.89 36.82 -9.98
C PRO A 153 6.55 35.62 -10.68
N ALA A 154 7.62 35.88 -11.42
CA ALA A 154 8.36 34.85 -12.13
C ALA A 154 8.89 33.82 -11.12
N VAL A 155 8.11 32.77 -10.89
CA VAL A 155 8.48 31.61 -10.07
C VAL A 155 9.37 30.72 -10.94
N GLY A 156 10.63 31.05 -11.04
CA GLY A 156 11.52 30.27 -11.91
C GLY A 156 13.01 30.44 -11.71
N GLN A 157 13.48 31.34 -10.84
CA GLN A 157 14.92 31.55 -10.71
C GLN A 157 15.54 31.39 -9.32
N ALA A 158 14.78 31.02 -8.30
CA ALA A 158 15.31 30.95 -6.92
C ALA A 158 15.67 29.54 -6.42
N VAL A 159 15.56 28.48 -7.23
CA VAL A 159 15.81 27.11 -6.79
C VAL A 159 17.17 26.54 -7.28
N MET A 160 17.91 27.23 -8.15
CA MET A 160 19.15 26.67 -8.71
C MET A 160 20.45 27.24 -8.14
N GLU A 161 20.41 28.07 -7.09
CA GLU A 161 21.62 28.74 -6.59
C GLU A 161 22.05 28.31 -5.17
N ARG A 162 21.60 27.16 -4.68
CA ARG A 162 21.92 26.75 -3.31
C ARG A 162 22.73 25.46 -3.12
N ASP A 163 23.24 24.85 -4.18
CA ASP A 163 24.01 23.59 -4.08
C ASP A 163 25.51 23.72 -4.44
N GLU A 164 26.09 24.89 -4.44
CA GLU A 164 27.56 25.05 -4.61
C GLU A 164 28.26 25.62 -3.38
N ALA A 165 27.91 25.21 -2.18
CA ALA A 165 28.79 25.38 -1.01
C ALA A 165 29.43 24.03 -0.68
N GLY A 166 30.56 23.76 -1.31
CA GLY A 166 31.40 22.59 -1.06
C GLY A 166 31.87 22.50 0.40
N PRO A 167 32.21 21.30 0.90
CA PRO A 167 32.61 21.08 2.27
C PRO A 167 33.98 21.72 2.56
N SER A 168 33.97 22.69 3.46
CA SER A 168 35.18 23.30 4.05
C SER A 168 35.93 22.22 4.84
N ALA A 169 37.20 22.01 4.42
CA ALA A 169 38.14 21.15 5.11
C ALA A 169 38.41 21.66 6.54
N GLY A 170 38.09 20.83 7.55
CA GLY A 170 38.45 21.06 8.93
C GLY A 170 39.96 20.82 9.19
N PRO A 171 40.56 21.51 10.17
CA PRO A 171 41.99 21.43 10.43
C PRO A 171 42.40 20.15 11.14
N LYS A 172 43.52 19.59 10.70
CA LYS A 172 44.27 18.53 11.39
C LYS A 172 44.93 19.09 12.63
N ALA A 173 44.71 18.46 13.75
CA ALA A 173 45.59 18.45 14.93
C ALA A 173 45.66 17.03 15.47
#